data_d51c7f789c13ebaff80b3b8852200613
#
_entry.id   d51c7f789c13ebaff80b3b8852200613
#
_cell.length_a   1.000
_cell.length_b   1.000
_cell.length_c   1.000
_cell.angle_alpha   90.00
_cell.angle_beta   90.00
_cell.angle_gamma   90.00
#
_symmetry.space_group_name_H-M   'P 1'
#
loop_
_entity.id
_entity.type
_entity.pdbx_description
1 polymer ?
#
loop_
_entity_poly.entity_id
_entity_poly.type
_entity_poly.pdbx_seq_one_letter_code
_entity_poly.pdbx_strand_id
1 'polypeptide(L)'
;MKTVIALLIGAAVSARLHAQARGGEWTTTAGDAQRTAWVRADARLSREAVQEGQFRFLWKMKLDNQARQLESLTQPVLLSNIISYKGFKALAFIGGSADTVYSLDYDLARIFWTARLNTWPVKNSTVACPGALTTVTRATPLGQTGTAPGPGGGGRGANNNVYVIASDGEAHTLNPQTGDDLVQPVKFLPPNAKAMGAILIDPILYASTADNCGGASNGVWSVDLGHPAKTVSTWETKGGRVAGTAGPVFGTDGALYVATADGEYSDSTYSNAVVALDPKTLAVKNWFTPGRTPFTTSPIAFEHGGKHLIAAGNRDGRLYLLDSASFGGSDHKTPLDKPAPYASVLGDFNAGALATFADPDGTRWILAATGGPVHGDTKFPAANGQVINGAIVAYKVVEQNGGPVLQAAWVSRDMAGPVPPIVVNGVVFALASGEYRTTDSQMTAAQRAKQSKPAVLYALDAATGRELWNSGTTITSFVHAIAPSAGDGQVYVVTHDGVVYAFGIPLEH
;
A
#
# COMPACT_ATOMS: atom_id res chain seq x y z
N MET A 1 56.00 6.68 55.84
CA MET A 1 54.72 6.05 55.65
C MET A 1 54.07 6.74 54.47
N LYS A 2 54.07 6.11 53.27
CA LYS A 2 53.41 6.62 52.04
C LYS A 2 52.31 5.66 51.71
N THR A 3 51.08 6.12 51.86
CA THR A 3 49.85 5.34 51.52
C THR A 3 49.56 5.49 50.03
N VAL A 4 49.61 4.39 49.32
CA VAL A 4 49.23 4.31 47.91
C VAL A 4 47.73 3.99 47.84
N ILE A 5 46.92 4.91 47.25
CA ILE A 5 45.54 4.71 46.99
C ILE A 5 45.45 4.15 45.54
N ALA A 6 45.02 2.90 45.38
CA ALA A 6 44.74 2.28 44.11
C ALA A 6 43.30 2.65 43.68
N LEU A 7 43.17 3.41 42.60
CA LEU A 7 41.88 3.66 41.91
C LEU A 7 41.53 2.43 41.04
N LEU A 8 40.49 1.70 41.43
CA LEU A 8 39.83 0.71 40.57
C LEU A 8 38.86 1.42 39.65
N ILE A 9 39.24 1.54 38.38
CA ILE A 9 38.30 1.98 37.32
C ILE A 9 37.50 0.75 36.90
N GLY A 10 36.27 0.66 37.40
CA GLY A 10 35.28 -0.32 36.93
C GLY A 10 34.76 0.08 35.58
N ALA A 11 35.15 -0.62 34.52
CA ALA A 11 34.52 -0.50 33.18
C ALA A 11 33.12 -1.11 33.26
N ALA A 12 32.10 -0.28 33.39
CA ALA A 12 30.73 -0.68 33.20
C ALA A 12 30.51 -0.94 31.72
N VAL A 13 30.55 -2.19 31.32
CA VAL A 13 30.05 -2.65 30.01
C VAL A 13 28.55 -2.49 30.04
N SER A 14 28.06 -1.38 29.49
CA SER A 14 26.64 -1.18 29.20
C SER A 14 26.25 -2.15 28.09
N ALA A 15 25.80 -3.33 28.46
CA ALA A 15 25.05 -4.19 27.53
C ALA A 15 23.78 -3.41 27.17
N ARG A 16 23.79 -2.73 26.03
CA ARG A 16 22.58 -2.24 25.41
C ARG A 16 21.75 -3.48 25.01
N LEU A 17 20.81 -3.84 25.85
CA LEU A 17 19.70 -4.67 25.47
C LEU A 17 19.04 -3.91 24.32
N HIS A 18 19.32 -4.34 23.09
CA HIS A 18 18.54 -3.95 21.93
C HIS A 18 17.15 -4.54 22.19
N ALA A 19 16.24 -3.72 22.75
CA ALA A 19 14.82 -4.03 22.66
C ALA A 19 14.57 -4.25 21.18
N GLN A 20 14.19 -5.47 20.80
CA GLN A 20 13.86 -5.81 19.43
C GLN A 20 12.83 -4.78 18.96
N ALA A 21 13.25 -3.89 18.06
CA ALA A 21 12.35 -2.97 17.40
C ALA A 21 11.31 -3.85 16.69
N ARG A 22 10.06 -3.80 17.16
CA ARG A 22 8.96 -4.50 16.49
C ARG A 22 8.89 -3.93 15.09
N GLY A 23 8.89 -4.79 14.07
CA GLY A 23 8.67 -4.44 12.69
C GLY A 23 7.41 -3.59 12.60
N GLY A 24 7.39 -2.57 11.74
CA GLY A 24 6.22 -1.73 11.53
C GLY A 24 5.02 -2.59 11.16
N GLU A 25 3.88 -2.40 11.82
CA GLU A 25 2.65 -3.13 11.50
C GLU A 25 2.13 -2.70 10.14
N TRP A 26 1.77 -3.65 9.30
CA TRP A 26 1.11 -3.41 8.01
C TRP A 26 -0.40 -3.33 8.23
N THR A 27 -0.93 -2.14 8.57
CA THR A 27 -2.29 -1.97 9.08
C THR A 27 -3.35 -1.74 8.01
N THR A 28 -2.95 -1.34 6.81
CA THR A 28 -3.85 -0.97 5.71
C THR A 28 -3.17 -1.19 4.36
N THR A 29 -3.86 -0.97 3.25
CA THR A 29 -3.28 -0.97 1.90
C THR A 29 -2.09 -0.02 1.84
N ALA A 30 -0.97 -0.45 1.26
CA ALA A 30 0.30 0.26 1.22
C ALA A 30 0.87 0.64 2.62
N GLY A 31 0.54 -0.15 3.63
CA GLY A 31 1.22 -0.23 4.94
C GLY A 31 0.71 0.73 6.00
N ASP A 32 0.68 2.02 5.76
CA ASP A 32 0.43 3.06 6.75
C ASP A 32 -0.52 4.18 6.25
N ALA A 33 -0.77 5.19 7.09
CA ALA A 33 -1.67 6.30 6.79
C ALA A 33 -1.17 7.20 5.64
N GLN A 34 0.13 7.29 5.46
CA GLN A 34 0.81 8.05 4.40
C GLN A 34 0.97 7.25 3.10
N ARG A 35 0.55 5.99 3.09
CA ARG A 35 0.69 5.05 1.96
C ARG A 35 2.14 4.86 1.51
N THR A 36 3.07 4.85 2.48
CA THR A 36 4.50 4.80 2.17
C THR A 36 4.98 3.47 1.61
N ALA A 37 4.24 2.39 1.80
CA ALA A 37 4.64 1.03 1.46
C ALA A 37 6.03 0.66 2.04
N TRP A 38 6.35 1.18 3.21
CA TRP A 38 7.66 1.08 3.85
C TRP A 38 7.57 0.50 5.25
N VAL A 39 8.20 -0.65 5.46
CA VAL A 39 8.50 -1.19 6.79
C VAL A 39 9.81 -0.58 7.26
N ARG A 40 9.74 0.37 8.20
CA ARG A 40 10.86 1.20 8.63
C ARG A 40 11.92 0.44 9.42
N ALA A 41 11.53 -0.58 10.13
CA ALA A 41 12.41 -1.44 10.88
C ALA A 41 11.86 -2.86 10.92
N ASP A 42 12.65 -3.80 10.47
CA ASP A 42 12.41 -5.23 10.59
C ASP A 42 13.65 -5.87 11.24
N ALA A 43 13.43 -6.69 12.27
CA ALA A 43 14.53 -7.23 13.05
C ALA A 43 15.29 -8.37 12.34
N ARG A 44 14.70 -8.97 11.31
CA ARG A 44 15.22 -10.18 10.64
C ARG A 44 15.58 -9.94 9.18
N LEU A 45 14.74 -9.22 8.46
CA LEU A 45 14.94 -8.98 7.04
C LEU A 45 15.90 -7.80 6.86
N SER A 46 17.05 -8.07 6.28
CA SER A 46 18.05 -7.07 5.91
C SER A 46 18.56 -7.31 4.50
N ARG A 47 19.22 -6.31 3.93
CA ARG A 47 19.88 -6.44 2.64
C ARG A 47 20.93 -7.54 2.63
N GLU A 48 21.72 -7.63 3.68
CA GLU A 48 22.78 -8.62 3.87
C GLU A 48 22.17 -10.03 3.92
N ALA A 49 21.13 -10.25 4.73
CA ALA A 49 20.46 -11.54 4.83
C ALA A 49 19.88 -12.02 3.48
N VAL A 50 19.39 -11.09 2.64
CA VAL A 50 18.93 -11.43 1.27
C VAL A 50 20.13 -11.79 0.38
N GLN A 51 21.23 -11.04 0.43
CA GLN A 51 22.43 -11.29 -0.36
C GLN A 51 23.13 -12.63 0.01
N GLU A 52 23.08 -12.99 1.28
CA GLU A 52 23.65 -14.25 1.81
C GLU A 52 22.74 -15.46 1.54
N GLY A 53 21.60 -15.27 0.88
CA GLY A 53 20.68 -16.35 0.52
C GLY A 53 19.82 -16.87 1.68
N GLN A 54 19.72 -16.13 2.78
CA GLN A 54 18.86 -16.50 3.91
C GLN A 54 17.39 -16.27 3.59
N PHE A 55 17.07 -15.29 2.73
CA PHE A 55 15.72 -15.02 2.26
C PHE A 55 15.28 -16.07 1.24
N ARG A 56 14.17 -16.77 1.55
CA ARG A 56 13.67 -17.87 0.73
C ARG A 56 12.16 -18.06 0.84
N PHE A 57 11.61 -18.95 0.02
CA PHE A 57 10.24 -19.44 0.19
C PHE A 57 10.09 -20.13 1.55
N LEU A 58 9.04 -19.76 2.30
CA LEU A 58 8.74 -20.36 3.59
C LEU A 58 7.55 -21.33 3.50
N TRP A 59 6.42 -20.84 3.04
CA TRP A 59 5.20 -21.62 2.93
C TRP A 59 4.23 -21.04 1.90
N LYS A 60 3.26 -21.84 1.50
CA LYS A 60 2.08 -21.39 0.76
C LYS A 60 0.82 -22.03 1.33
N MET A 61 -0.30 -21.32 1.19
CA MET A 61 -1.60 -21.79 1.66
C MET A 61 -2.68 -21.45 0.64
N LYS A 62 -3.44 -22.47 0.22
CA LYS A 62 -4.64 -22.28 -0.59
C LYS A 62 -5.81 -21.98 0.33
N LEU A 63 -6.49 -20.84 0.11
CA LEU A 63 -7.69 -20.46 0.81
C LEU A 63 -8.93 -20.94 0.03
N ASP A 64 -10.00 -21.28 0.76
CA ASP A 64 -11.29 -21.63 0.18
C ASP A 64 -12.01 -20.35 -0.30
N ASN A 65 -11.49 -19.79 -1.40
CA ASN A 65 -11.99 -18.56 -2.02
C ASN A 65 -12.16 -18.75 -3.51
N GLN A 66 -13.25 -18.22 -4.05
CA GLN A 66 -13.53 -18.18 -5.47
C GLN A 66 -13.39 -16.75 -5.98
N ALA A 67 -12.53 -16.53 -6.96
CA ALA A 67 -12.37 -15.23 -7.60
C ALA A 67 -13.70 -14.75 -8.21
N ARG A 68 -13.96 -13.45 -8.09
CA ARG A 68 -15.05 -12.75 -8.81
C ARG A 68 -14.42 -11.87 -9.88
N GLN A 69 -14.62 -12.21 -11.14
CA GLN A 69 -13.89 -11.61 -12.23
C GLN A 69 -12.37 -11.78 -12.07
N LEU A 70 -11.61 -10.70 -11.93
CA LEU A 70 -10.18 -10.72 -11.64
C LEU A 70 -9.86 -10.55 -10.15
N GLU A 71 -10.82 -10.12 -9.34
CA GLU A 71 -10.65 -9.95 -7.89
C GLU A 71 -10.67 -11.32 -7.17
N SER A 72 -9.75 -11.51 -6.24
CA SER A 72 -9.63 -12.76 -5.47
C SER A 72 -9.43 -12.48 -3.98
N LEU A 73 -8.22 -12.19 -3.56
CA LEU A 73 -7.85 -11.92 -2.18
C LEU A 73 -7.42 -10.45 -2.03
N THR A 74 -7.66 -9.85 -0.87
CA THR A 74 -7.12 -8.53 -0.54
C THR A 74 -5.64 -8.61 -0.16
N GLN A 75 -4.93 -7.48 -0.18
CA GLN A 75 -3.61 -7.36 0.42
C GLN A 75 -3.69 -7.77 1.91
N PRO A 76 -2.81 -8.65 2.41
CA PRO A 76 -2.77 -9.00 3.82
C PRO A 76 -2.49 -7.80 4.71
N VAL A 77 -3.27 -7.59 5.78
CA VAL A 77 -2.93 -6.69 6.88
C VAL A 77 -2.46 -7.49 8.08
N LEU A 78 -1.45 -6.97 8.79
CA LEU A 78 -0.70 -7.73 9.78
C LEU A 78 -0.96 -7.22 11.19
N LEU A 79 -0.97 -8.14 12.15
CA LEU A 79 -0.96 -7.89 13.59
C LEU A 79 0.12 -8.77 14.22
N SER A 80 1.27 -8.19 14.48
CA SER A 80 2.33 -8.87 15.19
C SER A 80 2.06 -8.90 16.70
N ASN A 81 2.33 -10.05 17.33
CA ASN A 81 2.32 -10.21 18.79
C ASN A 81 0.99 -9.89 19.51
N ILE A 82 -0.07 -10.58 19.15
CA ILE A 82 -1.27 -10.60 19.98
C ILE A 82 -1.18 -11.74 21.03
N ILE A 83 -1.56 -11.44 22.28
CA ILE A 83 -1.75 -12.46 23.30
C ILE A 83 -3.19 -12.96 23.18
N SER A 84 -3.35 -14.20 22.74
CA SER A 84 -4.63 -14.89 22.65
C SER A 84 -4.77 -15.95 23.74
N TYR A 85 -5.98 -16.50 23.88
CA TYR A 85 -6.21 -17.67 24.76
C TYR A 85 -5.42 -18.93 24.30
N LYS A 86 -4.87 -18.92 23.07
CA LYS A 86 -3.98 -19.95 22.51
C LYS A 86 -2.50 -19.54 22.53
N GLY A 87 -2.13 -18.59 23.40
CA GLY A 87 -0.77 -18.06 23.50
C GLY A 87 -0.48 -16.88 22.56
N PHE A 88 0.79 -16.57 22.39
CA PHE A 88 1.23 -15.52 21.46
C PHE A 88 0.92 -15.90 20.02
N LYS A 89 0.44 -14.93 19.24
CA LYS A 89 0.09 -15.09 17.84
C LYS A 89 0.58 -13.92 17.02
N ALA A 90 0.95 -14.24 15.79
CA ALA A 90 1.22 -13.29 14.73
C ALA A 90 0.22 -13.53 13.60
N LEU A 91 -0.68 -12.57 13.35
CA LEU A 91 -1.85 -12.78 12.52
C LEU A 91 -1.81 -11.91 11.26
N ALA A 92 -2.16 -12.54 10.13
CA ALA A 92 -2.47 -11.85 8.89
C ALA A 92 -3.97 -11.96 8.60
N PHE A 93 -4.62 -10.84 8.28
CA PHE A 93 -6.03 -10.79 7.93
C PHE A 93 -6.18 -10.53 6.44
N ILE A 94 -6.97 -11.34 5.76
CA ILE A 94 -7.14 -11.33 4.31
C ILE A 94 -8.63 -11.45 3.99
N GLY A 95 -9.16 -10.54 3.20
CA GLY A 95 -10.51 -10.64 2.65
C GLY A 95 -10.50 -11.44 1.35
N GLY A 96 -11.46 -12.31 1.20
CA GLY A 96 -11.73 -13.01 -0.05
C GLY A 96 -12.92 -12.39 -0.77
N SER A 97 -12.87 -12.38 -2.10
CA SER A 97 -13.91 -11.83 -2.97
C SER A 97 -15.30 -12.49 -2.81
N ALA A 98 -15.37 -13.62 -2.10
CA ALA A 98 -16.62 -14.29 -1.76
C ALA A 98 -17.18 -13.87 -0.37
N ASP A 99 -16.84 -12.69 0.12
CA ASP A 99 -17.24 -12.15 1.43
C ASP A 99 -16.79 -13.05 2.62
N THR A 100 -15.60 -13.59 2.49
CA THR A 100 -14.98 -14.42 3.53
C THR A 100 -13.72 -13.73 4.03
N VAL A 101 -13.56 -13.61 5.33
CA VAL A 101 -12.35 -13.08 5.96
C VAL A 101 -11.58 -14.21 6.59
N TYR A 102 -10.30 -14.27 6.31
CA TYR A 102 -9.37 -15.25 6.85
C TYR A 102 -8.41 -14.60 7.81
N SER A 103 -8.21 -15.19 8.97
CA SER A 103 -7.08 -14.90 9.84
C SER A 103 -6.09 -16.05 9.77
N LEU A 104 -4.85 -15.74 9.43
CA LEU A 104 -3.77 -16.71 9.36
C LEU A 104 -2.79 -16.46 10.51
N ASP A 105 -2.43 -17.50 11.24
CA ASP A 105 -1.26 -17.53 12.12
C ASP A 105 -0.04 -17.76 11.21
N TYR A 106 0.64 -16.67 10.82
CA TYR A 106 1.64 -16.72 9.76
C TYR A 106 2.99 -17.32 10.23
N ASP A 107 3.26 -17.37 11.52
CA ASP A 107 4.43 -18.08 12.06
C ASP A 107 4.26 -19.60 11.96
N LEU A 108 3.02 -20.08 12.11
CA LEU A 108 2.71 -21.52 12.06
C LEU A 108 2.11 -21.96 10.73
N ALA A 109 1.98 -21.05 9.76
CA ALA A 109 1.42 -21.32 8.43
C ALA A 109 0.04 -22.07 8.50
N ARG A 110 -0.89 -21.55 9.29
CA ARG A 110 -2.21 -22.17 9.46
C ARG A 110 -3.32 -21.15 9.57
N ILE A 111 -4.55 -21.56 9.21
CA ILE A 111 -5.75 -20.76 9.46
C ILE A 111 -6.00 -20.70 10.97
N PHE A 112 -6.16 -19.48 11.50
CA PHE A 112 -6.50 -19.24 12.89
C PHE A 112 -8.01 -19.22 13.06
N TRP A 113 -8.72 -18.47 12.21
CA TRP A 113 -10.17 -18.49 12.07
C TRP A 113 -10.60 -18.07 10.65
N THR A 114 -11.85 -18.34 10.32
CA THR A 114 -12.51 -17.89 9.08
C THR A 114 -13.88 -17.35 9.45
N ALA A 115 -14.20 -16.12 8.98
CA ALA A 115 -15.51 -15.50 9.13
C ALA A 115 -16.17 -15.36 7.75
N ARG A 116 -17.42 -15.79 7.63
CA ARG A 116 -18.23 -15.60 6.42
C ARG A 116 -19.21 -14.47 6.68
N LEU A 117 -19.12 -13.42 5.89
CA LEU A 117 -19.99 -12.25 5.94
C LEU A 117 -21.19 -12.42 5.00
N ASN A 118 -22.18 -11.55 5.13
CA ASN A 118 -23.33 -11.54 4.25
C ASN A 118 -22.91 -11.19 2.83
N THR A 119 -23.27 -12.05 1.89
CA THR A 119 -23.01 -11.81 0.46
C THR A 119 -24.19 -11.10 -0.18
N TRP A 120 -23.93 -10.00 -0.89
CA TRP A 120 -24.94 -9.31 -1.68
C TRP A 120 -24.94 -9.81 -3.13
N PRO A 121 -26.11 -10.17 -3.70
CA PRO A 121 -26.18 -10.63 -5.08
C PRO A 121 -25.74 -9.58 -6.08
N VAL A 122 -24.97 -9.96 -7.09
CA VAL A 122 -24.57 -9.11 -8.20
C VAL A 122 -25.31 -9.54 -9.46
N LYS A 123 -26.15 -8.68 -10.02
CA LYS A 123 -26.91 -8.99 -11.24
C LYS A 123 -26.04 -9.01 -12.50
N ASN A 124 -25.11 -8.08 -12.62
CA ASN A 124 -24.24 -7.91 -13.79
C ASN A 124 -22.80 -7.66 -13.29
N SER A 125 -22.06 -8.72 -12.98
CA SER A 125 -20.66 -8.62 -12.59
C SER A 125 -19.78 -8.37 -13.82
N THR A 126 -18.93 -7.35 -13.75
CA THR A 126 -17.95 -7.00 -14.79
C THR A 126 -16.55 -6.91 -14.16
N VAL A 127 -15.51 -6.84 -14.99
CA VAL A 127 -14.13 -6.63 -14.50
C VAL A 127 -14.01 -5.33 -13.70
N ALA A 128 -14.68 -4.26 -14.13
CA ALA A 128 -14.67 -3.00 -13.40
C ALA A 128 -15.47 -3.08 -12.09
N CYS A 129 -16.64 -3.75 -12.11
CA CYS A 129 -17.56 -3.88 -10.97
C CYS A 129 -17.79 -5.35 -10.62
N PRO A 130 -16.85 -6.02 -9.94
CA PRO A 130 -16.95 -7.44 -9.60
C PRO A 130 -18.03 -7.73 -8.54
N GLY A 131 -18.37 -6.75 -7.70
CA GLY A 131 -19.28 -6.92 -6.57
C GLY A 131 -18.71 -7.88 -5.54
N ALA A 132 -17.58 -7.54 -4.99
CA ALA A 132 -16.81 -8.37 -4.07
C ALA A 132 -16.38 -7.57 -2.85
N LEU A 133 -16.01 -8.26 -1.77
CA LEU A 133 -15.21 -7.68 -0.71
C LEU A 133 -13.82 -7.33 -1.28
N THR A 134 -13.42 -6.06 -1.17
CA THR A 134 -12.21 -5.55 -1.83
C THR A 134 -11.21 -4.91 -0.86
N THR A 135 -11.54 -4.80 0.44
CA THR A 135 -10.66 -4.11 1.38
C THR A 135 -10.80 -4.62 2.81
N VAL A 136 -9.65 -4.72 3.48
CA VAL A 136 -9.51 -5.02 4.91
C VAL A 136 -8.54 -4.00 5.50
N THR A 137 -8.81 -3.52 6.70
CA THR A 137 -7.92 -2.60 7.42
C THR A 137 -7.95 -2.84 8.93
N ARG A 138 -6.98 -2.28 9.63
CA ARG A 138 -6.92 -2.16 11.09
C ARG A 138 -6.79 -0.70 11.48
N ALA A 139 -6.91 -0.39 12.76
CA ALA A 139 -6.62 0.96 13.25
C ALA A 139 -5.19 1.35 12.88
N THR A 140 -5.05 2.49 12.20
CA THR A 140 -3.79 2.99 11.67
C THR A 140 -3.42 4.29 12.37
N PRO A 141 -2.24 4.39 12.98
CA PRO A 141 -1.80 5.63 13.63
C PRO A 141 -1.58 6.74 12.58
N LEU A 142 -1.96 7.99 12.90
CA LEU A 142 -1.74 9.17 12.06
C LEU A 142 -0.29 9.62 12.14
N GLY A 143 0.56 9.35 12.73
CA GLY A 143 1.94 9.82 12.78
C GLY A 143 2.90 8.66 12.92
N GLN A 144 3.76 8.52 11.98
CA GLN A 144 4.98 7.77 12.19
C GLN A 144 6.11 8.78 12.47
N THR A 145 6.08 9.39 13.65
CA THR A 145 7.30 9.94 14.20
C THR A 145 8.27 8.76 14.32
N GLY A 146 9.50 8.90 13.82
CA GLY A 146 10.50 7.82 13.69
C GLY A 146 10.98 7.17 15.01
N THR A 147 10.20 7.28 16.06
CA THR A 147 10.32 6.53 17.28
C THR A 147 9.42 5.29 17.18
N ALA A 148 10.03 4.12 17.05
CA ALA A 148 9.34 2.87 17.30
C ALA A 148 8.51 3.00 18.59
N PRO A 149 7.25 2.50 18.62
CA PRO A 149 6.50 2.40 19.86
C PRO A 149 7.40 1.69 20.88
N GLY A 150 7.59 2.29 22.04
CA GLY A 150 8.41 1.69 23.09
C GLY A 150 7.93 0.26 23.42
N PRO A 151 8.74 -0.57 24.10
CA PRO A 151 8.37 -1.92 24.48
C PRO A 151 7.10 -1.86 25.35
N GLY A 152 5.95 -2.17 24.75
CA GLY A 152 4.62 -2.02 25.35
C GLY A 152 3.56 -1.44 24.42
N GLY A 153 3.86 -1.15 23.16
CA GLY A 153 2.90 -0.61 22.17
C GLY A 153 1.69 -1.51 21.85
N GLY A 154 1.60 -2.71 22.43
CA GLY A 154 0.39 -3.49 22.63
C GLY A 154 -0.23 -3.24 24.01
N GLY A 155 -0.17 -2.01 24.52
CA GLY A 155 -0.72 -1.64 25.83
C GLY A 155 -2.23 -1.93 25.89
N ARG A 156 -2.72 -2.21 27.10
CA ARG A 156 -4.16 -2.29 27.40
C ARG A 156 -4.84 -1.04 26.83
N GLY A 157 -5.62 -1.19 25.75
CA GLY A 157 -6.33 -0.10 25.06
C GLY A 157 -5.97 0.09 23.58
N ALA A 158 -4.98 -0.61 23.01
CA ALA A 158 -4.72 -0.56 21.57
C ALA A 158 -5.90 -1.19 20.81
N ASN A 159 -6.44 -0.47 19.82
CA ASN A 159 -7.50 -0.97 18.94
C ASN A 159 -6.89 -1.98 17.94
N ASN A 160 -6.98 -3.28 18.28
CA ASN A 160 -6.47 -4.37 17.43
C ASN A 160 -7.54 -4.97 16.50
N ASN A 161 -8.74 -4.40 16.50
CA ASN A 161 -9.86 -4.91 15.71
C ASN A 161 -9.56 -4.87 14.21
N VAL A 162 -10.25 -5.74 13.47
CA VAL A 162 -10.19 -5.83 12.02
C VAL A 162 -11.46 -5.19 11.45
N TYR A 163 -11.29 -4.32 10.47
CA TYR A 163 -12.38 -3.62 9.82
C TYR A 163 -12.48 -4.06 8.37
N VAL A 164 -13.68 -4.41 7.95
CA VAL A 164 -13.95 -4.96 6.63
C VAL A 164 -15.19 -4.29 6.06
N ILE A 165 -15.17 -3.96 4.78
CA ILE A 165 -16.35 -3.51 4.05
C ILE A 165 -16.78 -4.67 3.15
N ALA A 166 -17.91 -5.28 3.47
CA ALA A 166 -18.45 -6.42 2.73
C ALA A 166 -19.23 -6.00 1.48
N SER A 167 -19.63 -6.96 0.64
CA SER A 167 -20.34 -6.66 -0.60
C SER A 167 -21.77 -6.12 -0.38
N ASP A 168 -22.35 -6.27 0.82
CA ASP A 168 -23.60 -5.61 1.21
C ASP A 168 -23.42 -4.12 1.53
N GLY A 169 -22.19 -3.63 1.55
CA GLY A 169 -21.83 -2.24 1.85
C GLY A 169 -21.73 -1.93 3.34
N GLU A 170 -21.86 -2.93 4.19
CA GLU A 170 -21.72 -2.76 5.64
C GLU A 170 -20.25 -2.80 6.08
N ALA A 171 -19.91 -1.94 7.04
CA ALA A 171 -18.63 -1.95 7.72
C ALA A 171 -18.72 -2.84 8.97
N HIS A 172 -17.97 -3.91 8.97
CA HIS A 172 -17.86 -4.87 10.07
C HIS A 172 -16.68 -4.50 10.98
N THR A 173 -16.83 -4.73 12.27
CA THR A 173 -15.77 -4.61 13.28
C THR A 173 -15.52 -5.98 13.89
N LEU A 174 -14.54 -6.70 13.39
CA LEU A 174 -14.29 -8.09 13.77
C LEU A 174 -13.29 -8.19 14.92
N ASN A 175 -13.56 -9.12 15.83
CA ASN A 175 -12.63 -9.51 16.88
C ASN A 175 -11.41 -10.21 16.25
N PRO A 176 -10.17 -9.74 16.48
CA PRO A 176 -8.98 -10.33 15.87
C PRO A 176 -8.70 -11.77 16.33
N GLN A 177 -9.29 -12.21 17.45
CA GLN A 177 -9.08 -13.55 17.99
C GLN A 177 -10.14 -14.59 17.56
N THR A 178 -11.35 -14.15 17.20
CA THR A 178 -12.46 -15.07 16.88
C THR A 178 -13.06 -14.85 15.50
N GLY A 179 -12.94 -13.65 14.94
CA GLY A 179 -13.58 -13.28 13.67
C GLY A 179 -15.04 -12.86 13.81
N ASP A 180 -15.60 -12.85 15.03
CA ASP A 180 -16.97 -12.43 15.27
C ASP A 180 -17.09 -10.91 15.23
N ASP A 181 -18.25 -10.40 14.81
CA ASP A 181 -18.58 -8.99 14.93
C ASP A 181 -18.66 -8.57 16.41
N LEU A 182 -17.89 -7.55 16.79
CA LEU A 182 -17.89 -6.98 18.13
C LEU A 182 -19.10 -6.09 18.39
N VAL A 183 -19.62 -5.50 17.33
CA VAL A 183 -20.80 -4.61 17.33
C VAL A 183 -21.60 -4.88 16.08
N GLN A 184 -22.85 -4.45 16.05
CA GLN A 184 -23.67 -4.55 14.83
C GLN A 184 -22.96 -3.85 13.67
N PRO A 185 -22.91 -4.48 12.47
CA PRO A 185 -22.35 -3.86 11.27
C PRO A 185 -23.02 -2.54 10.94
N VAL A 186 -22.26 -1.62 10.36
CA VAL A 186 -22.73 -0.25 10.09
C VAL A 186 -22.88 -0.07 8.59
N LYS A 187 -24.07 0.36 8.13
CA LYS A 187 -24.28 0.74 6.73
C LYS A 187 -23.34 1.88 6.37
N PHE A 188 -22.47 1.66 5.41
CA PHE A 188 -21.43 2.60 5.04
C PHE A 188 -21.45 2.95 3.55
N LEU A 189 -21.47 1.96 2.68
CA LEU A 189 -21.50 2.13 1.23
C LEU A 189 -22.78 1.51 0.62
N PRO A 190 -23.18 1.88 -0.59
CA PRO A 190 -24.14 1.11 -1.35
C PRO A 190 -23.66 -0.34 -1.57
N PRO A 191 -24.57 -1.33 -1.59
CA PRO A 191 -24.18 -2.71 -1.88
C PRO A 191 -23.46 -2.84 -3.23
N ASN A 192 -22.44 -3.70 -3.27
CA ASN A 192 -21.57 -3.90 -4.42
C ASN A 192 -20.76 -2.67 -4.87
N ALA A 193 -20.64 -1.65 -4.02
CA ALA A 193 -19.68 -0.58 -4.25
C ALA A 193 -18.26 -1.17 -4.28
N LYS A 194 -17.43 -0.69 -5.22
CA LYS A 194 -16.01 -1.06 -5.26
C LYS A 194 -15.24 -0.17 -4.29
N ALA A 195 -15.10 -0.64 -3.05
CA ALA A 195 -14.32 0.05 -2.03
C ALA A 195 -12.82 -0.18 -2.27
N MET A 196 -12.01 0.87 -2.15
CA MET A 196 -10.56 0.82 -2.29
C MET A 196 -9.88 1.51 -1.13
N GLY A 197 -8.78 0.94 -0.67
CA GLY A 197 -7.86 1.53 0.29
C GLY A 197 -8.52 1.98 1.59
N ALA A 198 -9.39 1.14 2.18
CA ALA A 198 -9.97 1.46 3.47
C ALA A 198 -8.89 1.75 4.50
N ILE A 199 -9.12 2.76 5.34
CA ILE A 199 -8.23 3.12 6.44
C ILE A 199 -9.04 3.59 7.64
N LEU A 200 -8.74 3.03 8.80
CA LEU A 200 -9.31 3.51 10.06
C LEU A 200 -8.30 4.42 10.78
N ILE A 201 -8.64 5.69 10.88
CA ILE A 201 -8.02 6.63 11.80
C ILE A 201 -9.00 6.79 12.95
N ASP A 202 -8.79 6.00 13.98
CA ASP A 202 -9.75 5.79 15.05
C ASP A 202 -10.30 7.13 15.61
N PRO A 203 -11.62 7.34 15.62
CA PRO A 203 -12.68 6.36 15.35
C PRO A 203 -13.27 6.40 13.92
N ILE A 204 -12.68 7.09 12.95
CA ILE A 204 -13.28 7.32 11.63
C ILE A 204 -12.71 6.33 10.60
N LEU A 205 -13.60 5.57 9.95
CA LEU A 205 -13.28 4.71 8.82
C LEU A 205 -13.47 5.49 7.51
N TYR A 206 -12.44 5.46 6.65
CA TYR A 206 -12.46 6.06 5.31
C TYR A 206 -12.28 4.98 4.25
N ALA A 207 -12.89 5.19 3.09
CA ALA A 207 -12.65 4.42 1.89
C ALA A 207 -12.86 5.30 0.66
N SER A 208 -12.26 4.94 -0.47
CA SER A 208 -12.65 5.50 -1.76
C SER A 208 -13.48 4.50 -2.55
N THR A 209 -14.30 5.02 -3.46
CA THR A 209 -15.11 4.23 -4.38
C THR A 209 -14.75 4.55 -5.83
N ALA A 210 -14.83 3.54 -6.70
CA ALA A 210 -14.50 3.67 -8.10
C ALA A 210 -15.55 3.03 -9.01
N ASP A 211 -15.54 3.48 -10.26
CA ASP A 211 -16.29 2.91 -11.40
C ASP A 211 -17.83 2.96 -11.23
N ASN A 212 -18.34 3.76 -10.28
CA ASN A 212 -19.77 3.87 -9.91
C ASN A 212 -20.44 2.51 -9.63
N CYS A 213 -19.64 1.55 -9.14
CA CYS A 213 -20.13 0.21 -8.85
C CYS A 213 -21.21 0.24 -7.76
N GLY A 214 -22.25 -0.59 -7.92
CA GLY A 214 -23.36 -0.63 -6.98
C GLY A 214 -24.19 0.67 -6.89
N GLY A 215 -23.97 1.63 -7.79
CA GLY A 215 -24.57 2.97 -7.74
C GLY A 215 -23.89 3.91 -6.74
N ALA A 216 -22.74 3.52 -6.18
CA ALA A 216 -21.95 4.41 -5.36
C ALA A 216 -21.26 5.48 -6.22
N SER A 217 -21.41 6.76 -5.86
CA SER A 217 -20.66 7.83 -6.51
C SER A 217 -19.15 7.62 -6.32
N ASN A 218 -18.36 7.87 -7.36
CA ASN A 218 -16.89 7.90 -7.23
C ASN A 218 -16.47 9.00 -6.26
N GLY A 219 -15.64 8.68 -5.29
CA GLY A 219 -15.24 9.67 -4.32
C GLY A 219 -14.59 9.08 -3.07
N VAL A 220 -14.59 9.87 -2.01
CA VAL A 220 -14.15 9.49 -0.68
C VAL A 220 -15.36 9.47 0.25
N TRP A 221 -15.46 8.39 1.01
CA TRP A 221 -16.50 8.15 1.99
C TRP A 221 -15.87 8.04 3.38
N SER A 222 -16.57 8.52 4.39
CA SER A 222 -16.17 8.34 5.79
C SER A 222 -17.35 8.03 6.67
N VAL A 223 -17.14 7.24 7.72
CA VAL A 223 -18.12 6.98 8.78
C VAL A 223 -17.44 7.04 10.14
N ASP A 224 -18.01 7.80 11.05
CA ASP A 224 -17.55 7.86 12.44
C ASP A 224 -18.12 6.68 13.24
N LEU A 225 -17.29 5.67 13.47
CA LEU A 225 -17.64 4.47 14.23
C LEU A 225 -17.75 4.73 15.74
N GLY A 226 -17.20 5.83 16.26
CA GLY A 226 -17.30 6.23 17.65
C GLY A 226 -18.60 6.96 17.98
N HIS A 227 -19.18 7.66 17.00
CA HIS A 227 -20.39 8.43 17.22
C HIS A 227 -21.66 7.57 17.19
N PRO A 228 -22.63 7.74 18.10
CA PRO A 228 -23.86 6.91 18.13
C PRO A 228 -24.65 6.92 16.81
N ALA A 229 -24.73 8.07 16.14
CA ALA A 229 -25.48 8.20 14.89
C ALA A 229 -24.81 7.54 13.67
N LYS A 230 -23.52 7.13 13.76
CA LYS A 230 -22.76 6.53 12.65
C LYS A 230 -22.93 7.31 11.34
N THR A 231 -22.77 8.63 11.40
CA THR A 231 -22.99 9.51 10.25
C THR A 231 -22.00 9.23 9.14
N VAL A 232 -22.50 9.00 7.93
CA VAL A 232 -21.70 8.85 6.72
C VAL A 232 -21.55 10.20 6.05
N SER A 233 -20.33 10.57 5.71
CA SER A 233 -19.99 11.74 4.89
C SER A 233 -19.39 11.31 3.58
N THR A 234 -19.60 12.06 2.51
CA THR A 234 -19.12 11.74 1.17
C THR A 234 -18.62 13.00 0.46
N TRP A 235 -17.45 12.89 -0.16
CA TRP A 235 -17.00 13.82 -1.19
C TRP A 235 -17.03 13.11 -2.54
N GLU A 236 -17.71 13.67 -3.53
CA GLU A 236 -17.89 13.09 -4.86
C GLU A 236 -17.01 13.78 -5.89
N THR A 237 -16.41 13.03 -6.79
CA THR A 237 -15.59 13.58 -7.88
C THR A 237 -16.41 14.28 -8.96
N LYS A 238 -17.69 13.97 -9.07
CA LYS A 238 -18.66 14.52 -10.05
C LYS A 238 -18.29 14.43 -11.53
N GLY A 239 -17.13 13.87 -11.88
CA GLY A 239 -16.73 13.83 -13.29
C GLY A 239 -15.71 12.76 -13.64
N GLY A 240 -14.90 12.35 -12.70
CA GLY A 240 -13.89 11.33 -12.90
C GLY A 240 -14.03 10.20 -11.90
N ARG A 241 -13.02 9.36 -11.82
CA ARG A 241 -12.89 8.31 -10.81
C ARG A 241 -11.73 8.62 -9.86
N VAL A 242 -11.69 7.98 -8.71
CA VAL A 242 -10.51 8.01 -7.85
C VAL A 242 -9.38 7.22 -8.53
N ALA A 243 -8.18 7.77 -8.55
CA ALA A 243 -7.01 7.18 -9.18
C ALA A 243 -6.27 6.24 -8.22
N GLY A 244 -5.61 5.25 -8.80
CA GLY A 244 -4.77 4.31 -8.08
C GLY A 244 -5.55 3.21 -7.36
N THR A 245 -4.87 2.47 -6.48
CA THR A 245 -5.40 1.30 -5.78
C THR A 245 -5.33 1.40 -4.25
N ALA A 246 -4.57 2.37 -3.71
CA ALA A 246 -4.39 2.51 -2.27
C ALA A 246 -5.43 3.43 -1.60
N GLY A 247 -6.32 4.08 -2.37
CA GLY A 247 -7.37 4.95 -1.83
C GLY A 247 -6.83 6.27 -1.26
N PRO A 248 -7.52 6.86 -0.27
CA PRO A 248 -7.13 8.14 0.32
C PRO A 248 -5.87 8.00 1.18
N VAL A 249 -5.10 9.09 1.27
CA VAL A 249 -3.87 9.18 2.05
C VAL A 249 -3.97 10.33 3.06
N PHE A 250 -3.50 10.11 4.27
CA PHE A 250 -3.34 11.18 5.25
C PHE A 250 -1.98 11.84 5.08
N GLY A 251 -2.00 13.15 4.86
CA GLY A 251 -0.79 13.95 4.88
C GLY A 251 -0.20 14.07 6.28
N THR A 252 1.09 14.33 6.34
CA THR A 252 1.79 14.64 7.59
C THR A 252 1.36 16.00 8.18
N ASP A 253 0.67 16.81 7.38
CA ASP A 253 -0.01 18.06 7.77
C ASP A 253 -1.43 17.84 8.32
N GLY A 254 -1.90 16.59 8.35
CA GLY A 254 -3.22 16.21 8.84
C GLY A 254 -4.38 16.39 7.83
N ALA A 255 -4.13 16.78 6.59
CA ALA A 255 -5.15 16.79 5.55
C ALA A 255 -5.30 15.40 4.92
N LEU A 256 -6.46 15.16 4.27
CA LEU A 256 -6.73 13.95 3.53
C LEU A 256 -6.54 14.23 2.03
N TYR A 257 -5.73 13.44 1.35
CA TYR A 257 -5.42 13.62 -0.07
C TYR A 257 -5.96 12.48 -0.91
N VAL A 258 -6.46 12.81 -2.10
CA VAL A 258 -6.91 11.85 -3.09
C VAL A 258 -6.54 12.32 -4.49
N ALA A 259 -6.15 11.41 -5.37
CA ALA A 259 -5.95 11.70 -6.79
C ALA A 259 -7.16 11.25 -7.59
N THR A 260 -7.46 11.96 -8.69
CA THR A 260 -8.60 11.69 -9.56
C THR A 260 -8.17 11.51 -11.02
N ALA A 261 -9.00 10.81 -11.79
CA ALA A 261 -8.70 10.42 -13.16
C ALA A 261 -9.94 10.44 -14.05
N ASP A 262 -9.70 10.36 -15.38
CA ASP A 262 -10.66 10.06 -16.42
C ASP A 262 -11.91 10.97 -16.46
N GLY A 263 -11.71 12.28 -16.35
CA GLY A 263 -12.78 13.26 -16.49
C GLY A 263 -12.29 14.58 -17.08
N GLU A 264 -13.21 15.46 -17.41
CA GLU A 264 -12.87 16.85 -17.70
C GLU A 264 -12.71 17.64 -16.39
N TYR A 265 -11.60 18.34 -16.27
CA TYR A 265 -11.38 19.19 -15.11
C TYR A 265 -12.29 20.43 -15.16
N SER A 266 -12.91 20.68 -14.00
CA SER A 266 -13.52 21.98 -13.67
C SER A 266 -13.39 22.21 -12.17
N ASP A 267 -13.61 23.44 -11.72
CA ASP A 267 -13.58 23.81 -10.29
C ASP A 267 -14.69 23.15 -9.46
N SER A 268 -15.58 22.39 -10.09
CA SER A 268 -16.67 21.65 -9.44
C SER A 268 -16.53 20.14 -9.56
N THR A 269 -15.75 19.64 -10.54
CA THR A 269 -15.55 18.20 -10.77
C THR A 269 -14.27 17.68 -10.16
N TYR A 270 -13.24 18.51 -10.07
CA TYR A 270 -11.88 18.15 -9.63
C TYR A 270 -11.35 16.88 -10.30
N SER A 271 -11.70 16.65 -11.57
CA SER A 271 -11.18 15.53 -12.35
C SER A 271 -9.73 15.80 -12.73
N ASN A 272 -8.91 14.73 -12.87
CA ASN A 272 -7.49 14.83 -13.19
C ASN A 272 -6.72 15.76 -12.21
N ALA A 273 -7.00 15.61 -10.93
CA ALA A 273 -6.46 16.47 -9.88
C ALA A 273 -5.93 15.65 -8.69
N VAL A 274 -5.06 16.24 -7.91
CA VAL A 274 -4.83 15.85 -6.51
C VAL A 274 -5.60 16.82 -5.65
N VAL A 275 -6.48 16.31 -4.80
CA VAL A 275 -7.40 17.10 -3.99
C VAL A 275 -7.08 16.90 -2.53
N ALA A 276 -6.96 18.01 -1.80
CA ALA A 276 -6.83 18.04 -0.34
C ALA A 276 -8.21 18.24 0.29
N LEU A 277 -8.61 17.35 1.17
CA LEU A 277 -9.89 17.36 1.88
C LEU A 277 -9.67 17.56 3.38
N ASP A 278 -10.63 18.19 4.01
CA ASP A 278 -10.74 18.17 5.47
C ASP A 278 -11.14 16.76 5.94
N PRO A 279 -10.39 16.12 6.83
CA PRO A 279 -10.67 14.73 7.20
C PRO A 279 -11.98 14.52 7.96
N LYS A 280 -12.52 15.56 8.63
CA LYS A 280 -13.75 15.45 9.41
C LYS A 280 -15.00 15.68 8.56
N THR A 281 -14.92 16.65 7.65
CA THR A 281 -16.08 17.11 6.86
C THR A 281 -16.04 16.66 5.41
N LEU A 282 -14.90 16.18 4.92
CA LEU A 282 -14.58 15.92 3.52
C LEU A 282 -14.73 17.15 2.60
N ALA A 283 -14.77 18.35 3.16
CA ALA A 283 -14.78 19.57 2.37
C ALA A 283 -13.44 19.78 1.67
N VAL A 284 -13.48 20.25 0.41
CA VAL A 284 -12.27 20.57 -0.35
C VAL A 284 -11.55 21.74 0.30
N LYS A 285 -10.28 21.54 0.65
CA LYS A 285 -9.39 22.57 1.20
C LYS A 285 -8.52 23.20 0.11
N ASN A 286 -8.00 22.38 -0.79
CA ASN A 286 -7.13 22.80 -1.87
C ASN A 286 -7.05 21.72 -2.96
N TRP A 287 -6.48 22.05 -4.14
CA TRP A 287 -6.29 21.09 -5.22
C TRP A 287 -5.12 21.49 -6.12
N PHE A 288 -4.63 20.52 -6.85
CA PHE A 288 -3.67 20.71 -7.95
C PHE A 288 -4.14 19.93 -9.17
N THR A 289 -4.05 20.50 -10.36
CA THR A 289 -4.32 19.81 -11.62
C THR A 289 -3.26 20.11 -12.68
N PRO A 290 -2.74 19.08 -13.39
CA PRO A 290 -1.92 19.27 -14.59
C PRO A 290 -2.77 19.60 -15.82
N GLY A 291 -4.10 19.65 -15.68
CA GLY A 291 -5.07 19.91 -16.73
C GLY A 291 -5.77 18.65 -17.23
N ARG A 292 -5.51 18.22 -18.48
CA ARG A 292 -6.28 17.15 -19.13
C ARG A 292 -5.79 15.73 -18.84
N THR A 293 -4.60 15.59 -18.30
CA THR A 293 -3.99 14.27 -18.12
C THR A 293 -4.34 13.67 -16.76
N PRO A 294 -4.96 12.49 -16.72
CA PRO A 294 -5.39 11.87 -15.47
C PRO A 294 -4.24 11.32 -14.63
N PHE A 295 -4.41 11.29 -13.32
CA PHE A 295 -3.52 10.57 -12.43
C PHE A 295 -3.72 9.06 -12.56
N THR A 296 -2.66 8.30 -12.30
CA THR A 296 -2.64 6.82 -12.41
C THR A 296 -2.28 6.15 -11.09
N THR A 297 -1.83 6.91 -10.10
CA THR A 297 -1.52 6.38 -8.77
C THR A 297 -2.35 7.06 -7.69
N SER A 298 -2.61 6.34 -6.61
CA SER A 298 -2.93 6.99 -5.35
C SER A 298 -1.74 7.87 -4.95
N PRO A 299 -1.98 9.02 -4.29
CA PRO A 299 -0.87 9.83 -3.78
C PRO A 299 -0.16 9.12 -2.63
N ILE A 300 1.07 9.55 -2.36
CA ILE A 300 1.81 9.27 -1.13
C ILE A 300 2.12 10.59 -0.42
N ALA A 301 2.24 10.54 0.90
CA ALA A 301 2.60 11.70 1.70
C ALA A 301 3.85 11.42 2.56
N PHE A 302 4.73 12.41 2.71
CA PHE A 302 5.95 12.28 3.51
C PHE A 302 6.50 13.64 3.90
N GLU A 303 7.38 13.66 4.90
CA GLU A 303 8.15 14.83 5.28
C GLU A 303 9.54 14.82 4.66
N HIS A 304 10.01 15.97 4.21
CA HIS A 304 11.37 16.17 3.76
C HIS A 304 11.78 17.64 3.92
N GLY A 305 12.94 17.91 4.54
CA GLY A 305 13.45 19.27 4.73
C GLY A 305 12.48 20.18 5.52
N GLY A 306 11.68 19.64 6.43
CA GLY A 306 10.66 20.38 7.18
C GLY A 306 9.41 20.73 6.38
N LYS A 307 9.25 20.21 5.17
CA LYS A 307 8.06 20.35 4.32
C LYS A 307 7.20 19.10 4.34
N HIS A 308 5.88 19.29 4.24
CA HIS A 308 4.91 18.23 4.05
C HIS A 308 4.67 18.05 2.55
N LEU A 309 5.17 16.96 1.99
CA LEU A 309 5.17 16.72 0.56
C LEU A 309 4.19 15.61 0.17
N ILE A 310 3.59 15.79 -1.01
CA ILE A 310 2.71 14.83 -1.65
C ILE A 310 3.28 14.50 -3.03
N ALA A 311 3.31 13.21 -3.38
CA ALA A 311 3.69 12.80 -4.73
C ALA A 311 2.63 11.92 -5.36
N ALA A 312 2.41 12.07 -6.67
CA ALA A 312 1.48 11.25 -7.44
C ALA A 312 1.98 11.05 -8.88
N GLY A 313 1.75 9.87 -9.45
CA GLY A 313 2.06 9.53 -10.83
C GLY A 313 0.89 9.84 -11.76
N ASN A 314 1.21 10.35 -12.93
CA ASN A 314 0.23 10.78 -13.93
C ASN A 314 0.38 10.00 -15.25
N ARG A 315 -0.66 10.00 -16.07
CA ARG A 315 -0.67 9.31 -17.38
C ARG A 315 0.27 9.94 -18.41
N ASP A 316 0.75 11.14 -18.17
CA ASP A 316 1.81 11.75 -18.99
C ASP A 316 3.20 11.12 -18.75
N GLY A 317 3.27 10.09 -17.90
CA GLY A 317 4.51 9.38 -17.57
C GLY A 317 5.41 10.11 -16.59
N ARG A 318 4.87 11.08 -15.83
CA ARG A 318 5.62 11.89 -14.86
C ARG A 318 5.18 11.62 -13.44
N LEU A 319 6.08 11.90 -12.52
CA LEU A 319 5.73 12.16 -11.12
C LEU A 319 5.50 13.66 -10.94
N TYR A 320 4.53 14.01 -10.11
CA TYR A 320 4.30 15.37 -9.64
C TYR A 320 4.58 15.41 -8.15
N LEU A 321 5.44 16.35 -7.74
CA LEU A 321 5.76 16.63 -6.35
C LEU A 321 5.05 17.93 -5.95
N LEU A 322 4.32 17.89 -4.86
CA LEU A 322 3.54 19.00 -4.33
C LEU A 322 3.96 19.30 -2.90
N ASP A 323 4.00 20.58 -2.54
CA ASP A 323 4.16 21.05 -1.16
C ASP A 323 2.77 21.37 -0.61
N SER A 324 2.35 20.79 0.51
CA SER A 324 1.03 21.04 1.09
C SER A 324 0.75 22.51 1.41
N ALA A 325 1.81 23.28 1.70
CA ALA A 325 1.70 24.70 2.03
C ALA A 325 1.36 25.58 0.82
N SER A 326 1.85 25.24 -0.40
CA SER A 326 1.60 26.01 -1.62
C SER A 326 0.67 25.33 -2.62
N PHE A 327 0.44 24.08 -2.47
CA PHE A 327 -0.39 23.11 -3.19
C PHE A 327 -0.87 23.52 -4.57
N GLY A 328 0.04 23.49 -5.55
CA GLY A 328 -0.23 23.87 -6.93
C GLY A 328 -0.07 25.36 -7.24
N GLY A 329 0.36 26.18 -6.29
CA GLY A 329 0.48 27.63 -6.45
C GLY A 329 -0.88 28.33 -6.48
N SER A 330 -0.90 29.63 -6.77
CA SER A 330 -2.12 30.43 -6.86
C SER A 330 -3.00 30.07 -8.06
N ASP A 331 -2.45 29.40 -9.06
CA ASP A 331 -3.15 28.96 -10.27
C ASP A 331 -3.61 27.49 -10.19
N HIS A 332 -3.30 26.78 -9.10
CA HIS A 332 -3.54 25.36 -8.90
C HIS A 332 -2.93 24.44 -9.98
N LYS A 333 -1.92 24.93 -10.73
CA LYS A 333 -1.28 24.23 -11.87
C LYS A 333 0.23 24.15 -11.77
N THR A 334 0.82 24.85 -10.82
CA THR A 334 2.26 24.92 -10.62
C THR A 334 2.69 23.95 -9.54
N PRO A 335 3.23 22.75 -9.89
CA PRO A 335 3.75 21.81 -8.88
C PRO A 335 5.07 22.32 -8.31
N LEU A 336 5.50 21.75 -7.18
CA LEU A 336 6.83 22.01 -6.63
C LEU A 336 7.91 21.50 -7.59
N ASP A 337 7.73 20.28 -8.13
CA ASP A 337 8.55 19.69 -9.17
C ASP A 337 7.78 18.71 -10.06
N LYS A 338 8.21 18.59 -11.32
CA LYS A 338 7.75 17.60 -12.29
C LYS A 338 8.90 17.22 -13.23
N PRO A 339 9.65 16.15 -12.98
CA PRO A 339 10.74 15.73 -13.84
C PRO A 339 10.26 15.35 -15.25
N ALA A 340 11.19 15.11 -16.15
CA ALA A 340 10.90 14.55 -17.47
C ALA A 340 10.11 13.23 -17.37
N PRO A 341 9.33 12.85 -18.39
CA PRO A 341 8.61 11.58 -18.38
C PRO A 341 9.55 10.39 -18.17
N TYR A 342 9.20 9.49 -17.26
CA TYR A 342 9.97 8.26 -17.00
C TYR A 342 9.37 7.04 -17.69
N ALA A 343 8.12 7.12 -18.09
CA ALA A 343 7.40 6.00 -18.66
C ALA A 343 6.61 6.41 -19.90
N SER A 344 6.48 5.48 -20.85
CA SER A 344 5.45 5.55 -21.86
C SER A 344 4.19 4.92 -21.30
N VAL A 345 3.06 5.62 -21.37
CA VAL A 345 1.78 5.06 -20.93
C VAL A 345 1.24 4.17 -22.02
N LEU A 346 1.35 2.87 -21.84
CA LEU A 346 0.89 1.89 -22.79
C LEU A 346 -0.33 1.12 -22.23
N GLY A 347 -1.36 1.06 -23.05
CA GLY A 347 -2.50 0.19 -22.83
C GLY A 347 -3.31 0.49 -21.56
N ASP A 348 -3.73 -0.56 -20.88
CA ASP A 348 -4.52 -0.55 -19.64
C ASP A 348 -3.66 -0.59 -18.38
N PHE A 349 -2.37 -0.28 -18.47
CA PHE A 349 -1.49 -0.28 -17.30
C PHE A 349 -1.91 0.79 -16.29
N ASN A 350 -2.06 0.36 -15.05
CA ASN A 350 -2.29 1.22 -13.90
C ASN A 350 -1.16 0.99 -12.89
N ALA A 351 -0.36 2.02 -12.65
CA ALA A 351 0.73 1.95 -11.67
C ALA A 351 0.22 1.74 -10.23
N GLY A 352 -1.03 2.04 -9.97
CA GLY A 352 -1.74 1.75 -8.72
C GLY A 352 -1.34 2.65 -7.56
N ALA A 353 -0.13 2.52 -7.05
CA ALA A 353 0.42 3.32 -5.96
C ALA A 353 1.92 3.51 -6.13
N LEU A 354 2.47 4.47 -5.42
CA LEU A 354 3.91 4.70 -5.26
C LEU A 354 4.40 4.05 -3.97
N ALA A 355 5.73 4.02 -3.79
CA ALA A 355 6.34 3.77 -2.48
C ALA A 355 7.35 4.89 -2.16
N THR A 356 7.56 5.15 -0.86
CA THR A 356 8.58 6.11 -0.41
C THR A 356 9.26 5.60 0.85
N PHE A 357 10.55 5.81 0.95
CA PHE A 357 11.35 5.45 2.12
C PHE A 357 12.48 6.46 2.32
N ALA A 358 13.14 6.41 3.46
CA ALA A 358 14.37 7.13 3.71
C ALA A 358 15.51 6.17 4.02
N ASP A 359 16.66 6.43 3.43
CA ASP A 359 17.91 5.76 3.80
C ASP A 359 18.36 6.19 5.21
N PRO A 360 19.29 5.45 5.84
CA PRO A 360 19.85 5.82 7.14
C PRO A 360 20.53 7.19 7.17
N ASP A 361 21.00 7.70 6.03
CA ASP A 361 21.58 9.03 5.88
C ASP A 361 20.54 10.16 5.72
N GLY A 362 19.23 9.80 5.69
CA GLY A 362 18.11 10.72 5.53
C GLY A 362 17.70 11.00 4.08
N THR A 363 18.39 10.41 3.10
CA THR A 363 17.98 10.55 1.69
C THR A 363 16.58 9.97 1.47
N ARG A 364 15.65 10.79 0.99
CA ARG A 364 14.28 10.37 0.68
C ARG A 364 14.19 9.84 -0.75
N TRP A 365 13.49 8.72 -0.91
CA TRP A 365 13.29 8.06 -2.19
C TRP A 365 11.81 7.93 -2.52
N ILE A 366 11.50 7.97 -3.84
CA ILE A 366 10.19 7.64 -4.38
C ILE A 366 10.36 6.56 -5.46
N LEU A 367 9.54 5.52 -5.36
CA LEU A 367 9.52 4.41 -6.30
C LEU A 367 8.18 4.38 -7.05
N ALA A 368 8.26 4.13 -8.36
CA ALA A 368 7.09 4.00 -9.22
C ALA A 368 7.21 2.79 -10.15
N ALA A 369 6.09 2.12 -10.41
CA ALA A 369 6.00 1.08 -11.43
C ALA A 369 5.75 1.70 -12.82
N THR A 370 6.33 1.12 -13.87
CA THR A 370 6.05 1.44 -15.27
C THR A 370 5.56 0.20 -16.02
N GLY A 371 4.59 0.37 -16.90
CA GLY A 371 3.98 -0.71 -17.70
C GLY A 371 4.44 -0.70 -19.15
N GLY A 372 5.71 -0.52 -19.38
CA GLY A 372 6.31 -0.50 -20.70
C GLY A 372 7.74 0.01 -20.66
N PRO A 373 8.35 0.32 -21.81
CA PRO A 373 9.70 0.84 -21.87
C PRO A 373 9.84 2.15 -21.07
N VAL A 374 11.01 2.35 -20.49
CA VAL A 374 11.38 3.60 -19.85
C VAL A 374 11.47 4.70 -20.92
N HIS A 375 10.99 5.90 -20.60
CA HIS A 375 11.02 7.02 -21.54
C HIS A 375 12.45 7.56 -21.75
N GLY A 376 12.83 7.82 -23.01
CA GLY A 376 14.18 8.25 -23.35
C GLY A 376 14.59 9.63 -22.83
N ASP A 377 13.62 10.48 -22.44
CA ASP A 377 13.89 11.81 -21.91
C ASP A 377 14.45 11.78 -20.49
N THR A 378 14.12 10.74 -19.71
CA THR A 378 14.70 10.54 -18.38
C THR A 378 15.94 9.66 -18.46
N LYS A 379 17.06 10.20 -18.01
CA LYS A 379 18.33 9.46 -17.91
C LYS A 379 18.49 8.93 -16.49
N PHE A 380 18.39 7.61 -16.35
CA PHE A 380 18.69 6.94 -15.09
C PHE A 380 20.17 6.59 -15.04
N PRO A 381 20.95 7.10 -14.04
CA PRO A 381 22.38 6.81 -13.90
C PRO A 381 22.70 5.32 -13.76
N ALA A 382 21.80 4.55 -13.10
CA ALA A 382 21.93 3.11 -12.98
C ALA A 382 20.77 2.43 -13.71
N ALA A 383 21.11 1.58 -14.71
CA ALA A 383 20.16 0.78 -15.46
C ALA A 383 20.50 -0.73 -15.32
N ASN A 384 19.53 -1.54 -14.95
CA ASN A 384 19.72 -2.97 -14.68
C ASN A 384 19.21 -3.84 -15.84
N GLY A 385 19.50 -3.43 -17.06
CA GLY A 385 19.12 -4.10 -18.31
C GLY A 385 18.13 -3.30 -19.15
N GLN A 386 17.80 -3.86 -20.32
CA GLN A 386 16.80 -3.28 -21.21
C GLN A 386 15.39 -3.52 -20.64
N VAL A 387 14.55 -2.49 -20.61
CA VAL A 387 13.15 -2.58 -20.18
C VAL A 387 12.24 -2.57 -21.40
N ILE A 388 11.37 -3.57 -21.50
CA ILE A 388 10.41 -3.75 -22.59
C ILE A 388 8.98 -3.81 -22.05
N ASN A 389 8.76 -4.58 -20.97
CA ASN A 389 7.43 -4.89 -20.45
C ASN A 389 7.05 -4.01 -19.25
N GLY A 390 8.04 -3.51 -18.54
CA GLY A 390 7.88 -2.67 -17.36
C GLY A 390 9.03 -2.78 -16.39
N ALA A 391 9.08 -1.89 -15.41
CA ALA A 391 10.13 -1.84 -14.40
C ALA A 391 9.65 -1.09 -13.16
N ILE A 392 10.48 -1.10 -12.12
CA ILE A 392 10.43 -0.11 -11.04
C ILE A 392 11.48 0.95 -11.35
N VAL A 393 11.09 2.21 -11.25
CA VAL A 393 11.99 3.37 -11.33
C VAL A 393 12.10 4.04 -9.98
N ALA A 394 13.26 4.61 -9.68
CA ALA A 394 13.53 5.31 -8.42
C ALA A 394 14.02 6.73 -8.65
N TYR A 395 13.51 7.61 -7.81
CA TYR A 395 13.93 9.00 -7.71
C TYR A 395 14.39 9.29 -6.28
N LYS A 396 15.44 10.14 -6.17
CA LYS A 396 15.82 10.79 -4.92
C LYS A 396 15.12 12.13 -4.82
N VAL A 397 14.70 12.50 -3.62
CA VAL A 397 14.33 13.88 -3.31
C VAL A 397 15.60 14.59 -2.87
N VAL A 398 16.03 15.59 -3.64
CA VAL A 398 17.24 16.35 -3.39
C VAL A 398 16.94 17.86 -3.36
N GLU A 399 17.72 18.60 -2.58
CA GLU A 399 17.59 20.05 -2.54
C GLU A 399 18.32 20.67 -3.75
N GLN A 400 17.60 21.43 -4.58
CA GLN A 400 18.15 22.17 -5.71
C GLN A 400 17.42 23.50 -5.88
N ASN A 401 18.18 24.59 -6.12
CA ASN A 401 17.62 25.93 -6.32
C ASN A 401 16.69 26.40 -5.18
N GLY A 402 16.96 25.96 -3.95
CA GLY A 402 16.19 26.36 -2.76
C GLY A 402 14.91 25.58 -2.50
N GLY A 403 14.72 24.43 -3.14
CA GLY A 403 13.61 23.53 -2.87
C GLY A 403 13.87 22.08 -3.24
N PRO A 404 13.03 21.15 -2.76
CA PRO A 404 13.13 19.74 -3.09
C PRO A 404 12.70 19.47 -4.53
N VAL A 405 13.50 18.68 -5.25
CA VAL A 405 13.25 18.20 -6.61
C VAL A 405 13.46 16.69 -6.70
N LEU A 406 12.88 16.06 -7.73
CA LEU A 406 12.98 14.64 -8.00
C LEU A 406 14.14 14.36 -8.98
N GLN A 407 15.20 13.75 -8.50
CA GLN A 407 16.34 13.35 -9.30
C GLN A 407 16.26 11.86 -9.64
N ALA A 408 16.25 11.51 -10.93
CA ALA A 408 16.29 10.12 -11.39
C ALA A 408 17.55 9.41 -10.86
N ALA A 409 17.39 8.20 -10.33
CA ALA A 409 18.46 7.46 -9.70
C ALA A 409 18.72 6.11 -10.38
N TRP A 410 17.72 5.24 -10.46
CA TRP A 410 17.90 3.93 -11.08
C TRP A 410 16.60 3.40 -11.70
N VAL A 411 16.76 2.47 -12.62
CA VAL A 411 15.71 1.62 -13.17
C VAL A 411 16.08 0.16 -12.95
N SER A 412 15.09 -0.65 -12.54
CA SER A 412 15.26 -2.07 -12.31
C SER A 412 15.39 -2.85 -13.63
N ARG A 413 15.53 -4.16 -13.50
CA ARG A 413 15.38 -5.09 -14.63
C ARG A 413 13.95 -5.03 -15.22
N ASP A 414 13.79 -5.64 -16.42
CA ASP A 414 12.48 -5.83 -17.06
C ASP A 414 11.55 -6.73 -16.23
N MET A 415 10.29 -6.35 -16.10
CA MET A 415 9.22 -7.05 -15.38
C MET A 415 7.91 -6.97 -16.13
N ALA A 416 7.20 -8.10 -16.27
CA ALA A 416 5.89 -8.12 -16.91
C ALA A 416 4.80 -7.59 -15.98
N GLY A 417 4.33 -6.37 -16.24
CA GLY A 417 3.23 -5.73 -15.50
C GLY A 417 3.50 -5.59 -13.99
N PRO A 418 4.53 -4.86 -13.57
CA PRO A 418 4.84 -4.73 -12.15
C PRO A 418 3.69 -4.04 -11.41
N VAL A 419 3.40 -4.52 -10.19
CA VAL A 419 2.49 -3.87 -9.23
C VAL A 419 3.28 -2.92 -8.33
N PRO A 420 2.62 -2.08 -7.49
CA PRO A 420 3.32 -1.19 -6.57
C PRO A 420 4.37 -1.92 -5.72
N PRO A 421 5.61 -1.42 -5.64
CA PRO A 421 6.66 -2.02 -4.83
C PRO A 421 6.46 -1.73 -3.35
N ILE A 422 7.14 -2.52 -2.49
CA ILE A 422 7.25 -2.27 -1.06
C ILE A 422 8.71 -2.23 -0.64
N VAL A 423 9.01 -1.61 0.48
CA VAL A 423 10.39 -1.45 0.96
C VAL A 423 10.54 -1.94 2.39
N VAL A 424 11.57 -2.74 2.65
CA VAL A 424 11.95 -3.21 3.98
C VAL A 424 13.47 -3.11 4.14
N ASN A 425 13.96 -2.34 5.09
CA ASN A 425 15.39 -2.26 5.45
C ASN A 425 16.35 -2.18 4.25
N GLY A 426 16.10 -1.26 3.31
CA GLY A 426 16.97 -1.08 2.14
C GLY A 426 16.83 -2.15 1.04
N VAL A 427 15.79 -2.99 1.12
CA VAL A 427 15.39 -3.94 0.07
C VAL A 427 14.06 -3.52 -0.52
N VAL A 428 13.99 -3.40 -1.83
CA VAL A 428 12.73 -3.17 -2.57
C VAL A 428 12.20 -4.53 -3.03
N PHE A 429 11.00 -4.88 -2.58
CA PHE A 429 10.30 -6.04 -3.10
C PHE A 429 9.38 -5.60 -4.22
N ALA A 430 9.70 -6.03 -5.43
CA ALA A 430 8.98 -5.74 -6.66
C ALA A 430 8.34 -7.02 -7.19
N LEU A 431 7.05 -6.96 -7.53
CA LEU A 431 6.31 -8.11 -8.02
C LEU A 431 5.92 -7.88 -9.49
N ALA A 432 6.48 -8.68 -10.39
CA ALA A 432 5.95 -8.84 -11.74
C ALA A 432 4.65 -9.64 -11.63
N SER A 433 3.52 -9.02 -11.96
CA SER A 433 2.20 -9.64 -11.74
C SER A 433 1.92 -10.84 -12.63
N GLY A 434 2.55 -10.90 -13.80
CA GLY A 434 2.27 -11.90 -14.81
C GLY A 434 0.90 -11.76 -15.48
N GLU A 435 0.09 -10.79 -15.06
CA GLU A 435 -1.22 -10.56 -15.62
C GLU A 435 -1.17 -10.15 -17.09
N TYR A 436 -1.98 -10.77 -17.91
CA TYR A 436 -2.15 -10.35 -19.30
C TYR A 436 -2.92 -9.02 -19.36
N ARG A 437 -2.29 -8.01 -19.94
CA ARG A 437 -2.83 -6.66 -20.08
C ARG A 437 -3.36 -6.45 -21.51
N THR A 438 -4.51 -5.80 -21.61
CA THR A 438 -5.18 -5.54 -22.90
C THR A 438 -6.07 -4.32 -22.82
N THR A 439 -6.19 -3.61 -23.94
CA THR A 439 -7.19 -2.55 -24.15
C THR A 439 -8.48 -3.08 -24.78
N ASP A 440 -8.55 -4.36 -25.11
CA ASP A 440 -9.76 -4.99 -25.64
C ASP A 440 -10.82 -5.10 -24.54
N SER A 441 -11.82 -4.22 -24.61
CA SER A 441 -12.93 -4.17 -23.66
C SER A 441 -13.87 -5.39 -23.75
N GLN A 442 -13.77 -6.20 -24.80
CA GLN A 442 -14.57 -7.42 -24.98
C GLN A 442 -13.92 -8.66 -24.35
N MET A 443 -12.65 -8.54 -23.97
CA MET A 443 -11.96 -9.66 -23.33
C MET A 443 -12.52 -9.93 -21.93
N THR A 444 -13.03 -11.13 -21.73
CA THR A 444 -13.57 -11.55 -20.43
C THR A 444 -12.46 -11.79 -19.39
N ALA A 445 -12.81 -11.73 -18.11
CA ALA A 445 -11.89 -12.06 -17.03
C ALA A 445 -11.30 -13.47 -17.16
N ALA A 446 -12.10 -14.44 -17.58
CA ALA A 446 -11.65 -15.82 -17.81
C ALA A 446 -10.64 -15.93 -18.97
N GLN A 447 -10.84 -15.21 -20.07
CA GLN A 447 -9.89 -15.15 -21.18
C GLN A 447 -8.59 -14.49 -20.74
N ARG A 448 -8.66 -13.38 -19.99
CA ARG A 448 -7.51 -12.66 -19.45
C ARG A 448 -6.73 -13.54 -18.48
N ALA A 449 -7.39 -14.21 -17.55
CA ALA A 449 -6.77 -15.14 -16.61
C ALA A 449 -6.05 -16.29 -17.34
N LYS A 450 -6.66 -16.84 -18.41
CA LYS A 450 -6.04 -17.93 -19.20
C LYS A 450 -4.78 -17.49 -19.94
N GLN A 451 -4.66 -16.23 -20.34
CA GLN A 451 -3.48 -15.68 -21.03
C GLN A 451 -2.41 -15.18 -20.06
N SER A 452 -2.75 -15.02 -18.78
CA SER A 452 -1.84 -14.56 -17.76
C SER A 452 -0.78 -15.63 -17.43
N LYS A 453 0.38 -15.19 -16.98
CA LYS A 453 1.53 -16.02 -16.60
C LYS A 453 1.71 -16.00 -15.08
N PRO A 454 2.45 -16.96 -14.50
CA PRO A 454 2.83 -16.89 -13.09
C PRO A 454 3.55 -15.59 -12.74
N ALA A 455 3.24 -15.05 -11.55
CA ALA A 455 3.92 -13.89 -11.01
C ALA A 455 5.34 -14.26 -10.53
N VAL A 456 6.21 -13.24 -10.47
CA VAL A 456 7.57 -13.40 -9.94
C VAL A 456 7.86 -12.27 -8.96
N LEU A 457 8.22 -12.64 -7.73
CA LEU A 457 8.68 -11.70 -6.72
C LEU A 457 10.20 -11.51 -6.85
N TYR A 458 10.65 -10.27 -6.89
CA TYR A 458 12.04 -9.85 -6.91
C TYR A 458 12.37 -9.08 -5.63
N ALA A 459 13.55 -9.33 -5.06
CA ALA A 459 14.17 -8.47 -4.07
C ALA A 459 15.29 -7.68 -4.76
N LEU A 460 15.20 -6.35 -4.70
CA LEU A 460 16.12 -5.42 -5.33
C LEU A 460 16.85 -4.60 -4.26
N ASP A 461 18.09 -4.25 -4.53
CA ASP A 461 18.84 -3.27 -3.75
C ASP A 461 18.20 -1.89 -3.88
N ALA A 462 17.79 -1.30 -2.77
CA ALA A 462 17.05 -0.04 -2.78
C ALA A 462 17.86 1.17 -3.29
N ALA A 463 19.20 1.11 -3.17
CA ALA A 463 20.08 2.19 -3.62
C ALA A 463 20.42 2.12 -5.12
N THR A 464 20.36 0.92 -5.75
CA THR A 464 20.83 0.70 -7.13
C THR A 464 19.83 0.04 -8.05
N GLY A 465 18.72 -0.51 -7.53
CA GLY A 465 17.74 -1.28 -8.29
C GLY A 465 18.22 -2.66 -8.76
N ARG A 466 19.44 -3.06 -8.39
CA ARG A 466 20.03 -4.35 -8.80
C ARG A 466 19.29 -5.50 -8.10
N GLU A 467 19.01 -6.56 -8.85
CA GLU A 467 18.42 -7.79 -8.30
C GLU A 467 19.38 -8.44 -7.30
N LEU A 468 18.84 -8.78 -6.12
CA LEU A 468 19.51 -9.55 -5.07
C LEU A 468 18.99 -10.99 -5.03
N TRP A 469 17.69 -11.17 -5.29
CA TRP A 469 17.02 -12.46 -5.25
C TRP A 469 15.73 -12.41 -6.07
N ASN A 470 15.22 -13.58 -6.50
CA ASN A 470 13.89 -13.73 -7.06
C ASN A 470 13.25 -15.09 -6.70
N SER A 471 11.93 -15.15 -6.79
CA SER A 471 11.14 -16.35 -6.46
C SER A 471 11.18 -17.45 -7.52
N GLY A 472 11.79 -17.21 -8.69
CA GLY A 472 11.78 -18.14 -9.81
C GLY A 472 10.36 -18.57 -10.18
N THR A 473 10.13 -19.88 -10.23
CA THR A 473 8.84 -20.51 -10.56
C THR A 473 7.99 -20.91 -9.35
N THR A 474 8.33 -20.44 -8.16
CA THR A 474 7.63 -20.82 -6.90
C THR A 474 6.17 -20.40 -6.90
N ILE A 475 5.86 -19.19 -7.40
CA ILE A 475 4.49 -18.70 -7.56
C ILE A 475 3.93 -19.32 -8.84
N THR A 476 2.74 -19.90 -8.78
CA THR A 476 2.17 -20.68 -9.90
C THR A 476 0.98 -19.99 -10.59
N SER A 477 0.56 -18.81 -10.11
CA SER A 477 -0.53 -18.05 -10.70
C SER A 477 -0.17 -16.57 -10.81
N PHE A 478 -0.96 -15.80 -11.52
CA PHE A 478 -0.77 -14.35 -11.65
C PHE A 478 -1.39 -13.60 -10.45
N VAL A 479 -1.05 -12.32 -10.35
CA VAL A 479 -1.60 -11.38 -9.36
C VAL A 479 -2.35 -10.26 -10.08
N HIS A 480 -3.56 -9.94 -9.62
CA HIS A 480 -4.34 -8.83 -10.15
C HIS A 480 -4.25 -7.62 -9.22
N ALA A 481 -3.55 -6.57 -9.64
CA ALA A 481 -3.50 -5.23 -9.04
C ALA A 481 -3.18 -5.15 -7.52
N ILE A 482 -2.77 -6.25 -6.87
CA ILE A 482 -2.46 -6.30 -5.45
C ILE A 482 -0.95 -6.27 -5.23
N ALA A 483 -0.49 -5.30 -4.42
CA ALA A 483 0.91 -5.23 -3.98
C ALA A 483 1.21 -6.30 -2.91
N PRO A 484 2.47 -6.72 -2.76
CA PRO A 484 2.90 -7.48 -1.58
C PRO A 484 2.64 -6.72 -0.28
N SER A 485 2.65 -7.42 0.85
CA SER A 485 2.78 -6.83 2.19
C SER A 485 3.94 -7.46 2.94
N ALA A 486 4.47 -6.78 3.95
CA ALA A 486 5.62 -7.29 4.71
C ALA A 486 5.54 -6.96 6.19
N GLY A 487 6.15 -7.82 7.00
CA GLY A 487 6.36 -7.66 8.43
C GLY A 487 6.97 -8.91 9.07
N ASP A 488 7.64 -8.72 10.18
CA ASP A 488 8.25 -9.79 10.99
C ASP A 488 9.19 -10.73 10.19
N GLY A 489 9.98 -10.15 9.27
CA GLY A 489 10.93 -10.90 8.46
C GLY A 489 10.32 -11.65 7.28
N GLN A 490 9.06 -11.41 6.97
CA GLN A 490 8.33 -12.09 5.91
C GLN A 490 7.70 -11.11 4.90
N VAL A 491 7.56 -11.56 3.66
CA VAL A 491 6.88 -10.87 2.56
C VAL A 491 5.78 -11.79 2.04
N TYR A 492 4.57 -11.26 1.88
CA TYR A 492 3.39 -12.02 1.49
C TYR A 492 2.93 -11.61 0.10
N VAL A 493 2.64 -12.61 -0.72
CA VAL A 493 2.04 -12.45 -2.05
C VAL A 493 0.76 -13.25 -2.10
N VAL A 494 -0.34 -12.62 -2.54
CA VAL A 494 -1.62 -13.28 -2.77
C VAL A 494 -1.89 -13.37 -4.28
N THR A 495 -2.39 -14.52 -4.74
CA THR A 495 -2.58 -14.77 -6.18
C THR A 495 -4.05 -14.92 -6.54
N HIS A 496 -4.36 -14.74 -7.83
CA HIS A 496 -5.72 -14.80 -8.35
C HIS A 496 -6.42 -16.14 -8.07
N ASP A 497 -5.70 -17.23 -8.06
CA ASP A 497 -6.23 -18.55 -7.71
C ASP A 497 -6.43 -18.76 -6.20
N GLY A 498 -6.30 -17.72 -5.37
CA GLY A 498 -6.60 -17.76 -3.94
C GLY A 498 -5.50 -18.44 -3.09
N VAL A 499 -4.25 -18.36 -3.52
CA VAL A 499 -3.10 -18.86 -2.76
C VAL A 499 -2.35 -17.71 -2.11
N VAL A 500 -1.99 -17.87 -0.85
CA VAL A 500 -1.08 -16.99 -0.11
C VAL A 500 0.31 -17.63 -0.12
N TYR A 501 1.31 -16.87 -0.52
CA TYR A 501 2.73 -17.26 -0.45
C TYR A 501 3.44 -16.40 0.58
N ALA A 502 4.29 -17.00 1.39
CA ALA A 502 5.21 -16.30 2.27
C ALA A 502 6.66 -16.59 1.88
N PHE A 503 7.44 -15.53 1.78
CA PHE A 503 8.88 -15.55 1.58
C PHE A 503 9.52 -14.80 2.75
N GLY A 504 10.67 -15.23 3.21
CA GLY A 504 11.30 -14.55 4.34
C GLY A 504 12.52 -15.29 4.89
N ILE A 505 12.93 -14.85 6.07
CA ILE A 505 13.97 -15.46 6.85
C ILE A 505 13.32 -16.52 7.77
N PRO A 506 13.73 -17.80 7.70
CA PRO A 506 13.18 -18.83 8.57
C PRO A 506 13.34 -18.49 10.05
N LEU A 507 12.33 -18.85 10.85
CA LEU A 507 12.47 -18.87 12.30
C LEU A 507 13.39 -20.02 12.69
N GLU A 508 14.43 -19.75 13.47
CA GLU A 508 15.16 -20.79 14.18
C GLU A 508 14.27 -21.27 15.35
N HIS A 509 13.93 -22.56 15.31
CA HIS A 509 13.16 -23.24 16.36
C HIS A 509 14.08 -24.00 17.31
#